data_aef15ef575f7764914c0cc47d08a2425
#
_entry.id   aef15ef575f7764914c0cc47d08a2425
#
_cell.length_a   1.000
_cell.length_b   1.000
_cell.length_c   1.000
_cell.angle_alpha   90.00
_cell.angle_beta   90.00
_cell.angle_gamma   90.00
#
_symmetry.space_group_name_H-M   'P 1'
#
loop_
_entity.id
_entity.type
_entity.pdbx_description
1 polymer ?
#
loop_
_entity_poly.entity_id
_entity_poly.type
_entity_poly.pdbx_seq_one_letter_code
_entity_poly.pdbx_strand_id
1 'polypeptide(L)'
;GYDLVRRPTGGRAILHIDELTYSVIVPHGDPRVTGSVVESYRGLSSGLMRAMELLGVPNLVADQRAENRRDEGPVCFEVPSDYEITAGGRKLVGSAQMRARGVVLQHGTVPLHGDIARICSVLIQHPDPAGVRARATTVERARGLPVSWEDAAEAMAQGFSEMLNLQLAPADLTAGERAAARELRDEKYATREWTTGI
;
A
#
# COMPACT_ATOMS: atom_id res chain seq x y z
N GLY A 1 19.62 1.45 12.28
CA GLY A 1 19.50 1.04 10.88
C GLY A 1 18.06 0.63 10.57
N TYR A 2 17.77 0.37 9.31
CA TYR A 2 16.47 -0.16 8.87
C TYR A 2 16.61 -1.64 8.58
N ASP A 3 15.58 -2.42 8.88
CA ASP A 3 15.50 -3.82 8.47
C ASP A 3 15.05 -3.90 6.99
N LEU A 4 15.55 -4.93 6.31
CA LEU A 4 15.18 -5.19 4.91
C LEU A 4 14.40 -6.49 4.82
N VAL A 5 13.24 -6.46 4.16
CA VAL A 5 12.44 -7.65 3.87
C VAL A 5 11.90 -7.62 2.46
N ARG A 6 11.90 -8.76 1.78
CA ARG A 6 11.25 -8.92 0.48
C ARG A 6 9.78 -9.26 0.69
N ARG A 7 8.87 -8.49 0.09
CA ARG A 7 7.44 -8.79 0.13
C ARG A 7 7.04 -9.81 -0.94
N PRO A 8 6.06 -10.68 -0.67
CA PRO A 8 5.65 -11.73 -1.60
C PRO A 8 4.97 -11.17 -2.87
N THR A 9 4.42 -9.98 -2.81
CA THR A 9 3.77 -9.31 -3.95
C THR A 9 4.76 -8.73 -4.97
N GLY A 10 6.06 -8.75 -4.66
CA GLY A 10 7.07 -8.11 -5.50
C GLY A 10 6.96 -6.58 -5.52
N GLY A 11 7.49 -5.96 -6.57
CA GLY A 11 7.49 -4.51 -6.74
C GLY A 11 8.80 -3.86 -6.28
N ARG A 12 8.81 -2.52 -6.27
CA ARG A 12 9.98 -1.71 -5.94
C ARG A 12 10.10 -1.44 -4.45
N ALA A 13 11.21 -0.82 -4.04
CA ALA A 13 11.48 -0.49 -2.65
C ALA A 13 10.46 0.51 -2.08
N ILE A 14 10.07 0.29 -0.84
CA ILE A 14 9.27 1.20 -0.01
C ILE A 14 9.99 1.29 1.33
N LEU A 15 10.07 2.48 1.89
CA LEU A 15 10.53 2.71 3.25
C LEU A 15 9.29 2.91 4.13
N HIS A 16 9.01 1.93 4.99
CA HIS A 16 7.85 1.92 5.88
C HIS A 16 8.13 2.75 7.15
N ILE A 17 7.74 4.02 7.11
CA ILE A 17 7.83 5.00 8.20
C ILE A 17 6.74 6.05 8.02
N ASP A 18 6.30 6.67 9.11
CA ASP A 18 5.35 7.79 9.08
C ASP A 18 4.07 7.49 8.26
N GLU A 19 3.57 6.26 8.30
CA GLU A 19 2.50 5.77 7.42
C GLU A 19 1.50 4.86 8.12
N LEU A 20 0.37 4.63 7.46
CA LEU A 20 -0.54 3.52 7.71
C LEU A 20 -0.29 2.41 6.70
N THR A 21 0.21 1.27 7.15
CA THR A 21 0.26 0.05 6.34
C THR A 21 -1.05 -0.72 6.49
N TYR A 22 -1.62 -1.20 5.39
CA TYR A 22 -2.83 -2.00 5.40
C TYR A 22 -2.64 -3.33 4.69
N SER A 23 -3.46 -4.31 5.04
CA SER A 23 -3.54 -5.62 4.38
C SER A 23 -4.99 -6.11 4.32
N VAL A 24 -5.44 -6.50 3.14
CA VAL A 24 -6.75 -7.12 2.88
C VAL A 24 -6.51 -8.53 2.38
N ILE A 25 -7.05 -9.52 3.08
CA ILE A 25 -6.95 -10.94 2.74
C ILE A 25 -8.35 -11.48 2.54
N VAL A 26 -8.64 -11.96 1.33
CA VAL A 26 -9.99 -12.38 0.93
C VAL A 26 -9.90 -13.74 0.22
N PRO A 27 -10.82 -14.70 0.49
CA PRO A 27 -10.92 -15.93 -0.31
C PRO A 27 -11.10 -15.62 -1.79
N HIS A 28 -10.43 -16.35 -2.67
CA HIS A 28 -10.47 -16.10 -4.13
C HIS A 28 -11.89 -16.15 -4.72
N GLY A 29 -12.81 -16.88 -4.08
CA GLY A 29 -14.22 -16.97 -4.48
C GLY A 29 -15.13 -15.87 -3.95
N ASP A 30 -14.60 -14.91 -3.16
CA ASP A 30 -15.41 -13.81 -2.66
C ASP A 30 -15.79 -12.87 -3.81
N PRO A 31 -17.07 -12.46 -3.93
CA PRO A 31 -17.56 -11.62 -5.02
C PRO A 31 -16.84 -10.26 -5.14
N ARG A 32 -16.20 -9.76 -4.06
CA ARG A 32 -15.46 -8.49 -4.04
C ARG A 32 -14.13 -8.57 -4.78
N VAL A 33 -13.62 -9.77 -5.02
CA VAL A 33 -12.32 -10.00 -5.69
C VAL A 33 -12.44 -10.94 -6.90
N THR A 34 -13.65 -11.14 -7.41
CA THR A 34 -13.88 -11.90 -8.65
C THR A 34 -13.35 -11.15 -9.88
N GLY A 35 -13.23 -11.86 -11.00
CA GLY A 35 -12.74 -11.30 -12.25
C GLY A 35 -11.21 -11.26 -12.36
N SER A 36 -10.71 -10.38 -13.19
CA SER A 36 -9.29 -10.19 -13.40
C SER A 36 -8.58 -9.56 -12.18
N VAL A 37 -7.25 -9.62 -12.17
CA VAL A 37 -6.46 -8.92 -11.13
C VAL A 37 -6.77 -7.43 -11.11
N VAL A 38 -6.93 -6.83 -12.29
CA VAL A 38 -7.25 -5.41 -12.46
C VAL A 38 -8.61 -5.06 -11.87
N GLU A 39 -9.64 -5.86 -12.15
CA GLU A 39 -11.00 -5.61 -11.64
C GLU A 39 -11.07 -5.71 -10.12
N SER A 40 -10.47 -6.75 -9.54
CA SER A 40 -10.43 -6.90 -8.08
C SER A 40 -9.58 -5.83 -7.41
N TYR A 41 -8.46 -5.45 -8.03
CA TYR A 41 -7.63 -4.35 -7.55
C TYR A 41 -8.43 -3.04 -7.51
N ARG A 42 -9.17 -2.74 -8.58
CA ARG A 42 -10.05 -1.58 -8.67
C ARG A 42 -11.15 -1.61 -7.61
N GLY A 43 -11.80 -2.76 -7.43
CA GLY A 43 -12.82 -2.95 -6.41
C GLY A 43 -12.31 -2.64 -5.01
N LEU A 44 -11.17 -3.20 -4.62
CA LEU A 44 -10.54 -2.93 -3.32
C LEU A 44 -10.05 -1.48 -3.19
N SER A 45 -9.56 -0.88 -4.27
CA SER A 45 -9.09 0.50 -4.27
C SER A 45 -10.22 1.53 -4.07
N SER A 46 -11.49 1.17 -4.33
CA SER A 46 -12.61 2.04 -4.02
C SER A 46 -12.73 2.35 -2.52
N GLY A 47 -12.46 1.36 -1.66
CA GLY A 47 -12.41 1.55 -0.21
C GLY A 47 -11.29 2.50 0.22
N LEU A 48 -10.13 2.41 -0.43
CA LEU A 48 -9.00 3.33 -0.20
C LEU A 48 -9.33 4.76 -0.63
N MET A 49 -9.96 4.92 -1.81
CA MET A 49 -10.41 6.22 -2.28
C MET A 49 -11.36 6.86 -1.28
N ARG A 50 -12.36 6.09 -0.83
CA ARG A 50 -13.34 6.57 0.14
C ARG A 50 -12.68 6.96 1.47
N ALA A 51 -11.70 6.21 1.94
CA ALA A 51 -10.92 6.56 3.13
C ALA A 51 -10.21 7.92 2.96
N MET A 52 -9.60 8.17 1.82
CA MET A 52 -8.94 9.46 1.56
C MET A 52 -9.94 10.63 1.48
N GLU A 53 -11.14 10.39 0.93
CA GLU A 53 -12.25 11.38 0.94
C GLU A 53 -12.69 11.70 2.38
N LEU A 54 -12.87 10.67 3.22
CA LEU A 54 -13.23 10.82 4.63
C LEU A 54 -12.18 11.62 5.41
N LEU A 55 -10.91 11.46 5.08
CA LEU A 55 -9.82 12.27 5.64
C LEU A 55 -9.77 13.70 5.08
N GLY A 56 -10.64 14.06 4.14
CA GLY A 56 -10.70 15.40 3.56
C GLY A 56 -9.55 15.71 2.60
N VAL A 57 -8.97 14.70 1.95
CA VAL A 57 -7.94 14.91 0.93
C VAL A 57 -8.58 15.43 -0.35
N PRO A 58 -8.18 16.60 -0.86
CA PRO A 58 -8.75 17.17 -2.08
C PRO A 58 -8.10 16.60 -3.35
N ASN A 59 -8.76 16.80 -4.49
CA ASN A 59 -8.24 16.50 -5.84
C ASN A 59 -7.75 15.06 -5.99
N LEU A 60 -8.51 14.12 -5.41
CA LEU A 60 -8.26 12.71 -5.52
C LEU A 60 -8.64 12.20 -6.91
N VAL A 61 -7.79 11.37 -7.48
CA VAL A 61 -8.03 10.67 -8.73
C VAL A 61 -7.55 9.24 -8.59
N ALA A 62 -8.42 8.27 -8.96
CA ALA A 62 -8.01 6.89 -9.21
C ALA A 62 -7.76 6.75 -10.72
N ASP A 63 -6.52 6.87 -11.15
CA ASP A 63 -6.19 6.97 -12.58
C ASP A 63 -5.78 5.63 -13.19
N GLN A 64 -6.20 5.41 -14.46
CA GLN A 64 -5.84 4.28 -15.31
C GLN A 64 -4.60 4.59 -16.16
N ARG A 65 -3.67 5.39 -15.72
CA ARG A 65 -2.52 5.75 -16.53
C ARG A 65 -1.40 4.72 -16.48
N ALA A 66 -1.61 3.61 -17.15
CA ALA A 66 -0.51 2.83 -17.71
C ALA A 66 -0.33 3.16 -19.20
N GLU A 67 -0.05 4.39 -19.56
CA GLU A 67 0.58 4.69 -20.84
C GLU A 67 2.10 4.56 -20.68
N ASN A 68 2.63 3.39 -21.12
CA ASN A 68 4.00 3.15 -21.62
C ASN A 68 5.15 4.05 -21.11
N ARG A 69 5.23 4.32 -19.81
CA ARG A 69 6.45 4.82 -19.22
C ARG A 69 7.18 3.69 -18.50
N ARG A 70 8.11 3.08 -19.21
CA ARG A 70 9.21 2.31 -18.62
C ARG A 70 10.13 3.29 -17.89
N ASP A 71 9.63 3.86 -16.79
CA ASP A 71 10.45 4.67 -15.91
C ASP A 71 11.26 3.74 -15.02
N GLU A 72 12.57 3.81 -15.16
CA GLU A 72 13.56 2.87 -14.62
C GLU A 72 14.02 3.21 -13.20
N GLY A 73 13.21 3.86 -12.36
CA GLY A 73 13.59 4.20 -10.99
C GLY A 73 13.42 3.05 -9.98
N PRO A 74 14.24 2.96 -8.92
CA PRO A 74 14.17 1.91 -7.91
C PRO A 74 13.04 2.12 -6.88
N VAL A 75 12.44 3.31 -6.81
CA VAL A 75 11.45 3.70 -5.81
C VAL A 75 10.03 3.37 -6.29
N CYS A 76 9.23 2.71 -5.44
CA CYS A 76 7.86 2.32 -5.77
C CYS A 76 6.93 3.53 -6.05
N PHE A 77 7.16 4.65 -5.38
CA PHE A 77 6.38 5.87 -5.55
C PHE A 77 6.74 6.68 -6.80
N GLU A 78 7.79 6.30 -7.52
CA GLU A 78 8.19 6.98 -8.77
C GLU A 78 7.52 6.41 -10.02
N VAL A 79 6.94 5.21 -9.93
CA VAL A 79 6.40 4.52 -11.09
C VAL A 79 4.90 4.37 -10.96
N PRO A 80 4.14 4.87 -11.94
CA PRO A 80 2.71 4.60 -12.02
C PRO A 80 2.45 3.10 -12.16
N SER A 81 1.56 2.57 -11.34
CA SER A 81 0.95 1.26 -11.56
C SER A 81 -0.48 1.46 -12.09
N ASP A 82 -1.05 0.45 -12.69
CA ASP A 82 -2.46 0.47 -13.06
C ASP A 82 -3.30 0.74 -11.79
N TYR A 83 -4.11 1.80 -11.79
CA TYR A 83 -4.97 2.22 -10.67
C TYR A 83 -4.26 2.79 -9.45
N GLU A 84 -3.53 3.87 -9.62
CA GLU A 84 -2.98 4.64 -8.51
C GLU A 84 -3.97 5.65 -7.95
N ILE A 85 -3.98 5.77 -6.63
CA ILE A 85 -4.66 6.88 -5.97
C ILE A 85 -3.67 8.02 -5.86
N THR A 86 -4.02 9.12 -6.53
CA THR A 86 -3.24 10.36 -6.55
C THR A 86 -4.01 11.50 -5.91
N ALA A 87 -3.29 12.46 -5.36
CA ALA A 87 -3.83 13.73 -4.89
C ALA A 87 -3.05 14.88 -5.55
N GLY A 88 -3.76 15.74 -6.28
CA GLY A 88 -3.12 16.81 -7.04
C GLY A 88 -2.06 16.32 -8.03
N GLY A 89 -2.30 15.18 -8.68
CA GLY A 89 -1.41 14.56 -9.66
C GLY A 89 -0.18 13.86 -9.06
N ARG A 90 -0.07 13.75 -7.73
CA ARG A 90 1.02 13.05 -7.03
C ARG A 90 0.50 11.79 -6.37
N LYS A 91 1.24 10.69 -6.50
CA LYS A 91 0.91 9.40 -5.89
C LYS A 91 0.79 9.53 -4.39
N LEU A 92 -0.36 9.10 -3.85
CA LEU A 92 -0.67 9.14 -2.42
C LEU A 92 -0.68 7.74 -1.80
N VAL A 93 -1.28 6.76 -2.47
CA VAL A 93 -1.38 5.39 -1.95
C VAL A 93 -0.61 4.43 -2.86
N GLY A 94 0.21 3.60 -2.26
CA GLY A 94 0.90 2.51 -2.94
C GLY A 94 0.31 1.17 -2.56
N SER A 95 -0.14 0.36 -3.53
CA SER A 95 -0.70 -0.97 -3.28
C SER A 95 -0.09 -2.01 -4.19
N ALA A 96 -0.10 -3.25 -3.74
CA ALA A 96 0.28 -4.41 -4.53
C ALA A 96 -0.66 -5.58 -4.21
N GLN A 97 -0.96 -6.39 -5.22
CA GLN A 97 -1.85 -7.55 -5.08
C GLN A 97 -1.14 -8.83 -5.49
N MET A 98 -1.44 -9.91 -4.80
CA MET A 98 -1.02 -11.26 -5.14
C MET A 98 -2.22 -12.21 -5.00
N ARG A 99 -2.30 -13.19 -5.90
CA ARG A 99 -3.25 -14.29 -5.82
C ARG A 99 -2.47 -15.60 -5.67
N ALA A 100 -2.65 -16.26 -4.57
CA ALA A 100 -1.99 -17.53 -4.29
C ALA A 100 -2.78 -18.37 -3.27
N ARG A 101 -2.67 -19.70 -3.36
CA ARG A 101 -3.23 -20.63 -2.37
C ARG A 101 -4.72 -20.41 -2.08
N GLY A 102 -5.51 -20.03 -3.06
CA GLY A 102 -6.95 -19.81 -2.90
C GLY A 102 -7.35 -18.50 -2.22
N VAL A 103 -6.41 -17.56 -2.03
CA VAL A 103 -6.68 -16.24 -1.48
C VAL A 103 -6.15 -15.12 -2.37
N VAL A 104 -6.75 -13.96 -2.24
CA VAL A 104 -6.26 -12.68 -2.75
C VAL A 104 -5.70 -11.90 -1.56
N LEU A 105 -4.45 -11.49 -1.66
CA LEU A 105 -3.80 -10.56 -0.76
C LEU A 105 -3.59 -9.24 -1.51
N GLN A 106 -4.20 -8.17 -1.03
CA GLN A 106 -3.83 -6.81 -1.40
C GLN A 106 -3.32 -6.09 -0.16
N HIS A 107 -2.16 -5.51 -0.27
CA HIS A 107 -1.59 -4.69 0.81
C HIS A 107 -0.95 -3.44 0.24
N GLY A 108 -0.70 -2.49 1.11
CA GLY A 108 -0.09 -1.24 0.69
C GLY A 108 0.18 -0.29 1.84
N THR A 109 0.56 0.92 1.46
CA THR A 109 0.95 1.98 2.38
C THR A 109 0.29 3.29 1.99
N VAL A 110 -0.12 4.02 3.02
CA VAL A 110 -0.63 5.38 2.96
C VAL A 110 0.32 6.26 3.77
N PRO A 111 1.25 6.97 3.13
CA PRO A 111 2.12 7.92 3.83
C PRO A 111 1.29 9.02 4.50
N LEU A 112 1.35 9.12 5.82
CA LEU A 112 0.55 10.08 6.59
C LEU A 112 1.22 11.45 6.66
N HIS A 113 2.49 11.47 7.01
CA HIS A 113 3.27 12.72 7.19
C HIS A 113 4.76 12.52 6.85
N GLY A 114 5.60 13.50 7.16
CA GLY A 114 7.04 13.42 6.99
C GLY A 114 7.53 13.66 5.55
N ASP A 115 8.77 13.25 5.28
CA ASP A 115 9.39 13.41 3.95
C ASP A 115 9.37 12.10 3.16
N ILE A 116 8.51 12.03 2.15
CA ILE A 116 8.38 10.87 1.26
C ILE A 116 9.71 10.52 0.54
N ALA A 117 10.62 11.47 0.39
CA ALA A 117 11.92 11.26 -0.26
C ALA A 117 13.00 10.71 0.68
N ARG A 118 12.69 10.44 1.96
CA ARG A 118 13.66 9.84 2.92
C ARG A 118 14.21 8.51 2.41
N ILE A 119 13.44 7.76 1.62
CA ILE A 119 13.89 6.52 1.00
C ILE A 119 15.17 6.70 0.16
N CYS A 120 15.38 7.87 -0.46
CA CYS A 120 16.54 8.13 -1.30
C CYS A 120 17.87 8.00 -0.53
N SER A 121 17.86 8.21 0.78
CA SER A 121 19.06 8.12 1.63
C SER A 121 19.48 6.69 1.95
N VAL A 122 18.60 5.70 1.72
CA VAL A 122 18.85 4.28 2.04
C VAL A 122 19.05 3.40 0.81
N LEU A 123 18.89 3.96 -0.38
CA LEU A 123 19.08 3.24 -1.65
C LEU A 123 20.50 3.53 -2.20
N ILE A 124 21.17 2.48 -2.68
CA ILE A 124 22.53 2.57 -3.24
C ILE A 124 22.59 3.51 -4.45
N GLN A 125 21.54 3.53 -5.27
CA GLN A 125 21.46 4.37 -6.48
C GLN A 125 21.18 5.85 -6.18
N HIS A 126 20.91 6.22 -4.92
CA HIS A 126 20.60 7.57 -4.48
C HIS A 126 19.69 8.34 -5.44
N PRO A 127 18.42 7.91 -5.63
CA PRO A 127 17.49 8.61 -6.51
C PRO A 127 17.35 10.08 -6.13
N ASP A 128 16.99 10.92 -7.11
CA ASP A 128 16.82 12.35 -6.86
C ASP A 128 15.64 12.62 -5.90
N PRO A 129 15.88 13.17 -4.69
CA PRO A 129 14.82 13.47 -3.75
C PRO A 129 13.80 14.48 -4.28
N ALA A 130 14.21 15.42 -5.14
CA ALA A 130 13.31 16.40 -5.74
C ALA A 130 12.34 15.71 -6.70
N GLY A 131 12.82 14.76 -7.49
CA GLY A 131 12.01 13.93 -8.37
C GLY A 131 10.97 13.09 -7.61
N VAL A 132 11.35 12.50 -6.47
CA VAL A 132 10.41 11.75 -5.63
C VAL A 132 9.32 12.67 -5.07
N ARG A 133 9.68 13.84 -4.52
CA ARG A 133 8.71 14.81 -3.97
C ARG A 133 7.79 15.40 -5.04
N ALA A 134 8.23 15.47 -6.28
CA ALA A 134 7.41 15.96 -7.39
C ALA A 134 6.33 14.94 -7.79
N ARG A 135 6.58 13.63 -7.61
CA ARG A 135 5.70 12.54 -8.06
C ARG A 135 4.87 11.90 -6.93
N ALA A 136 5.24 12.10 -5.67
CA ALA A 136 4.56 11.52 -4.52
C ALA A 136 4.23 12.56 -3.45
N THR A 137 3.25 12.23 -2.59
CA THR A 137 2.81 13.10 -1.51
C THR A 137 2.40 12.29 -0.29
N THR A 138 2.14 12.97 0.84
CA THR A 138 1.57 12.40 2.07
C THR A 138 0.16 12.96 2.27
N VAL A 139 -0.64 12.31 3.13
CA VAL A 139 -1.99 12.79 3.48
C VAL A 139 -1.92 14.21 4.04
N GLU A 140 -1.03 14.46 5.02
CA GLU A 140 -0.84 15.78 5.61
C GLU A 140 -0.54 16.87 4.58
N ARG A 141 0.36 16.59 3.64
CA ARG A 141 0.70 17.54 2.56
C ARG A 141 -0.44 17.77 1.59
N ALA A 142 -1.21 16.73 1.29
CA ALA A 142 -2.31 16.81 0.34
C ALA A 142 -3.50 17.58 0.91
N ARG A 143 -3.83 17.37 2.20
CA ARG A 143 -4.97 18.05 2.87
C ARG A 143 -4.60 19.36 3.56
N GLY A 144 -3.31 19.60 3.80
CA GLY A 144 -2.82 20.81 4.48
C GLY A 144 -2.98 20.80 6.00
N LEU A 145 -3.36 19.66 6.61
CA LEU A 145 -3.58 19.50 8.04
C LEU A 145 -3.01 18.16 8.53
N PRO A 146 -2.50 18.07 9.77
CA PRO A 146 -2.06 16.80 10.36
C PRO A 146 -3.16 15.75 10.37
N VAL A 147 -2.75 14.49 10.36
CA VAL A 147 -3.62 13.32 10.54
C VAL A 147 -2.95 12.36 11.52
N SER A 148 -3.71 11.87 12.50
CA SER A 148 -3.25 10.81 13.39
C SER A 148 -3.32 9.45 12.69
N TRP A 149 -2.56 8.50 13.20
CA TRP A 149 -2.64 7.12 12.71
C TRP A 149 -4.04 6.53 12.98
N GLU A 150 -4.61 6.83 14.14
CA GLU A 150 -5.94 6.39 14.58
C GLU A 150 -7.03 6.90 13.64
N ASP A 151 -7.04 8.20 13.32
CA ASP A 151 -8.02 8.77 12.38
C ASP A 151 -7.89 8.14 10.99
N ALA A 152 -6.66 7.90 10.54
CA ALA A 152 -6.41 7.26 9.26
C ALA A 152 -6.89 5.79 9.24
N ALA A 153 -6.68 5.05 10.33
CA ALA A 153 -7.13 3.66 10.48
C ALA A 153 -8.66 3.58 10.52
N GLU A 154 -9.33 4.49 11.24
CA GLU A 154 -10.79 4.57 11.29
C GLU A 154 -11.38 4.91 9.93
N ALA A 155 -10.85 5.93 9.26
CA ALA A 155 -11.27 6.28 7.91
C ALA A 155 -11.07 5.13 6.91
N MET A 156 -9.98 4.38 7.05
CA MET A 156 -9.72 3.19 6.23
C MET A 156 -10.77 2.10 6.47
N ALA A 157 -11.06 1.78 7.73
CA ALA A 157 -12.07 0.79 8.09
C ALA A 157 -13.46 1.21 7.58
N GLN A 158 -13.83 2.48 7.76
CA GLN A 158 -15.09 3.02 7.26
C GLN A 158 -15.16 2.99 5.73
N GLY A 159 -14.11 3.42 5.03
CA GLY A 159 -14.06 3.39 3.58
C GLY A 159 -14.25 2.00 2.99
N PHE A 160 -13.58 0.99 3.55
CA PHE A 160 -13.78 -0.41 3.16
C PHE A 160 -15.20 -0.91 3.49
N SER A 161 -15.74 -0.57 4.67
CA SER A 161 -17.10 -0.95 5.07
C SER A 161 -18.14 -0.40 4.08
N GLU A 162 -18.06 0.88 3.75
CA GLU A 162 -19.01 1.55 2.86
C GLU A 162 -18.93 1.01 1.42
N MET A 163 -17.73 0.94 0.87
CA MET A 163 -17.54 0.63 -0.56
C MET A 163 -17.66 -0.85 -0.89
N LEU A 164 -17.34 -1.72 0.07
CA LEU A 164 -17.38 -3.18 -0.14
C LEU A 164 -18.56 -3.86 0.55
N ASN A 165 -19.46 -3.08 1.13
CA ASN A 165 -20.60 -3.57 1.91
C ASN A 165 -20.17 -4.60 2.97
N LEU A 166 -19.25 -4.18 3.85
CA LEU A 166 -18.69 -5.00 4.92
C LEU A 166 -19.14 -4.50 6.29
N GLN A 167 -19.34 -5.43 7.20
CA GLN A 167 -19.43 -5.14 8.63
C GLN A 167 -18.10 -5.56 9.26
N LEU A 168 -17.22 -4.59 9.47
CA LEU A 168 -15.94 -4.82 10.11
C LEU A 168 -16.09 -4.76 11.62
N ALA A 169 -15.51 -5.73 12.32
CA ALA A 169 -15.41 -5.75 13.78
C ALA A 169 -13.95 -5.85 14.19
N PRO A 170 -13.51 -5.04 15.18
CA PRO A 170 -12.18 -5.19 15.74
C PRO A 170 -11.96 -6.61 16.30
N ALA A 171 -10.83 -7.21 15.96
CA ALA A 171 -10.44 -8.54 16.44
C ALA A 171 -8.92 -8.67 16.50
N ASP A 172 -8.45 -9.50 17.41
CA ASP A 172 -7.06 -9.93 17.46
C ASP A 172 -6.85 -11.20 16.65
N LEU A 173 -5.58 -11.43 16.27
CA LEU A 173 -5.19 -12.71 15.70
C LEU A 173 -5.43 -13.84 16.70
N THR A 174 -5.96 -14.96 16.24
CA THR A 174 -6.07 -16.18 17.03
C THR A 174 -4.69 -16.72 17.43
N ALA A 175 -4.65 -17.60 18.43
CA ALA A 175 -3.41 -18.24 18.84
C ALA A 175 -2.74 -19.05 17.69
N GLY A 176 -3.57 -19.70 16.84
CA GLY A 176 -3.11 -20.44 15.66
C GLY A 176 -2.50 -19.51 14.59
N GLU A 177 -3.15 -18.41 14.28
CA GLU A 177 -2.62 -17.41 13.33
C GLU A 177 -1.32 -16.78 13.83
N ARG A 178 -1.24 -16.45 15.11
CA ARG A 178 0.02 -15.96 15.72
C ARG A 178 1.15 -16.99 15.65
N ALA A 179 0.85 -18.28 15.87
CA ALA A 179 1.83 -19.35 15.77
C ALA A 179 2.32 -19.50 14.31
N ALA A 180 1.41 -19.61 13.35
CA ALA A 180 1.72 -19.69 11.93
C ALA A 180 2.50 -18.47 11.41
N ALA A 181 2.16 -17.26 11.87
CA ALA A 181 2.89 -16.05 11.51
C ALA A 181 4.34 -16.08 12.01
N ARG A 182 4.59 -16.59 13.22
CA ARG A 182 5.97 -16.76 13.76
C ARG A 182 6.76 -17.79 12.95
N GLU A 183 6.16 -18.94 12.65
CA GLU A 183 6.78 -19.98 11.82
C GLU A 183 7.14 -19.41 10.43
N LEU A 184 6.20 -18.76 9.75
CA LEU A 184 6.45 -18.14 8.45
C LEU A 184 7.53 -17.05 8.51
N ARG A 185 7.59 -16.27 9.58
CA ARG A 185 8.65 -15.29 9.78
C ARG A 185 10.00 -16.00 9.87
N ASP A 186 10.12 -16.98 10.76
CA ASP A 186 11.39 -17.60 11.12
C ASP A 186 11.91 -18.52 10.00
N GLU A 187 11.05 -19.28 9.35
CA GLU A 187 11.42 -20.23 8.30
C GLU A 187 11.53 -19.62 6.90
N LYS A 188 10.95 -18.43 6.69
CA LYS A 188 10.89 -17.83 5.36
C LYS A 188 11.25 -16.37 5.36
N TYR A 189 10.38 -15.50 5.90
CA TYR A 189 10.44 -14.07 5.62
C TYR A 189 11.60 -13.34 6.31
N ALA A 190 12.14 -13.87 7.42
CA ALA A 190 13.33 -13.34 8.07
C ALA A 190 14.62 -14.03 7.59
N THR A 191 14.53 -15.01 6.68
CA THR A 191 15.74 -15.68 6.17
C THR A 191 16.47 -14.79 5.17
N ARG A 192 17.80 -14.99 5.10
CA ARG A 192 18.64 -14.29 4.14
C ARG A 192 18.29 -14.69 2.70
N GLU A 193 18.04 -15.98 2.48
CA GLU A 193 17.68 -16.54 1.17
C GLU A 193 16.43 -15.86 0.60
N TRP A 194 15.41 -15.69 1.41
CA TRP A 194 14.19 -14.99 0.98
C TRP A 194 14.45 -13.51 0.69
N THR A 195 15.17 -12.82 1.58
CA THR A 195 15.40 -11.37 1.48
C THR A 195 16.30 -11.02 0.30
N THR A 196 17.38 -11.77 0.07
CA THR A 196 18.34 -11.50 -1.01
C THR A 196 17.96 -12.16 -2.33
N GLY A 197 17.17 -13.23 -2.31
CA GLY A 197 16.81 -14.01 -3.49
C GLY A 197 17.95 -14.86 -4.04
N ILE A 198 18.93 -15.15 -3.18
CA ILE A 198 20.12 -15.96 -3.50
C ILE A 198 20.11 -17.22 -2.63
#